data_06dbf7b41acd4e08f73ffbcdedd6576f
#
_entry.id   06dbf7b41acd4e08f73ffbcdedd6576f
#
_cell.length_a   1.000
_cell.length_b   1.000
_cell.length_c   1.000
_cell.angle_alpha   90.00
_cell.angle_beta   90.00
_cell.angle_gamma   90.00
#
_symmetry.space_group_name_H-M   'P 1'
#
loop_
_entity.id
_entity.type
_entity.pdbx_description
1 polymer ?
#
loop_
_entity_poly.entity_id
_entity_poly.type
_entity_poly.pdbx_seq_one_letter_code
_entity_poly.pdbx_strand_id
1 'polypeptide(L)'
;GSLTFTDQMREDVSRSEDFTVEEDVDAKMPTYGAANGLTLADLRGADFDDPQWEELLDEMTFDEMAELCSQGYHSTVAISSIAKPATKDENGPVGITRTFMGSDTKCMAYPSCPVMAATMNAELIERMGEQIGIDALHADIQGLYAPGVNIHRTSYCGRNYEYYSEDVMLSGLICQAEVMGIQSQGMYVYVKHFALNDQETLRHGMCTFADEQTIRENYLKAFEYPLSADKGNGHAVMTAFNRIGVVWAGANQNLIQNVLRGEWGFDGFALTDCWTDIGPDGNSGNVFANAARSILAGGDSLDGTPDTPYDSYRDSATFCQALRNSTKRILYVQANSSAMNGIAGGTQVKVITSWWQIACYALTTAMAALTVLFLIFTIRRRSYEKARR
;
A
#
# COMPACT_ATOMS: atom_id res chain seq x y z
N GLY A 1 -18.81 -25.33 15.23
CA GLY A 1 -19.88 -25.67 14.28
C GLY A 1 -19.48 -25.26 12.88
N SER A 2 -19.95 -25.93 11.85
CA SER A 2 -19.73 -25.51 10.47
C SER A 2 -20.70 -24.38 10.11
N LEU A 3 -20.19 -23.29 9.54
CA LEU A 3 -21.01 -22.24 8.98
C LEU A 3 -21.76 -22.79 7.74
N THR A 4 -23.09 -22.61 7.69
CA THR A 4 -23.89 -22.97 6.50
C THR A 4 -23.95 -21.76 5.58
N PHE A 5 -23.52 -21.90 4.35
CA PHE A 5 -23.58 -20.84 3.35
C PHE A 5 -25.03 -20.62 2.92
N THR A 6 -25.62 -19.51 3.33
CA THR A 6 -27.03 -19.18 3.10
C THR A 6 -27.26 -18.60 1.70
N ASP A 7 -28.51 -18.58 1.24
CA ASP A 7 -28.88 -17.91 -0.02
C ASP A 7 -28.62 -16.40 0.04
N GLN A 8 -28.82 -15.78 1.22
CA GLN A 8 -28.48 -14.38 1.44
C GLN A 8 -26.96 -14.13 1.24
N MET A 9 -26.09 -14.98 1.81
CA MET A 9 -24.64 -14.87 1.59
C MET A 9 -24.29 -15.00 0.11
N ARG A 10 -24.97 -15.85 -0.66
CA ARG A 10 -24.75 -15.97 -2.11
C ARG A 10 -25.15 -14.71 -2.86
N GLU A 11 -26.27 -14.11 -2.49
CA GLU A 11 -26.75 -12.86 -3.05
C GLU A 11 -25.78 -11.71 -2.74
N ASP A 12 -25.34 -11.61 -1.47
CA ASP A 12 -24.39 -10.58 -1.02
C ASP A 12 -23.05 -10.69 -1.74
N VAL A 13 -22.54 -11.92 -1.97
CA VAL A 13 -21.33 -12.15 -2.77
C VAL A 13 -21.48 -11.62 -4.18
N SER A 14 -22.64 -11.84 -4.81
CA SER A 14 -22.91 -11.38 -6.17
C SER A 14 -23.02 -9.85 -6.29
N ARG A 15 -23.43 -9.18 -5.21
CA ARG A 15 -23.61 -7.72 -5.13
C ARG A 15 -22.37 -7.00 -4.58
N SER A 16 -21.36 -7.72 -4.14
CA SER A 16 -20.17 -7.10 -3.52
C SER A 16 -19.39 -6.19 -4.48
N GLU A 17 -19.73 -6.18 -5.75
CA GLU A 17 -19.17 -5.35 -6.81
C GLU A 17 -19.85 -3.97 -6.93
N ASP A 18 -21.12 -3.88 -6.47
CA ASP A 18 -21.89 -2.64 -6.53
C ASP A 18 -21.32 -1.64 -5.51
N PHE A 19 -20.70 -0.58 -5.99
CA PHE A 19 -20.18 0.48 -5.15
C PHE A 19 -20.56 1.86 -5.69
N THR A 20 -21.14 2.67 -4.81
CA THR A 20 -21.40 4.10 -5.03
C THR A 20 -20.93 4.87 -3.81
N VAL A 21 -20.38 6.06 -4.02
CA VAL A 21 -20.01 6.95 -2.91
C VAL A 21 -21.29 7.48 -2.25
N GLU A 22 -21.43 7.23 -0.96
CA GLU A 22 -22.47 7.87 -0.15
C GLU A 22 -21.92 9.22 0.30
N GLU A 23 -22.48 10.30 -0.28
CA GLU A 23 -22.03 11.65 0.02
C GLU A 23 -22.44 12.08 1.43
N ASP A 24 -21.47 12.50 2.23
CA ASP A 24 -21.73 13.21 3.49
C ASP A 24 -22.13 14.65 3.15
N VAL A 25 -23.34 15.03 3.55
CA VAL A 25 -23.92 16.35 3.26
C VAL A 25 -23.17 17.50 3.96
N ASP A 26 -22.40 17.19 5.00
CA ASP A 26 -21.59 18.16 5.74
C ASP A 26 -20.14 18.22 5.24
N ALA A 27 -19.72 17.29 4.37
CA ALA A 27 -18.39 17.29 3.79
C ALA A 27 -18.15 18.53 2.94
N LYS A 28 -16.99 19.15 3.12
CA LYS A 28 -16.55 20.31 2.35
C LYS A 28 -15.39 19.92 1.46
N MET A 29 -15.34 20.49 0.27
CA MET A 29 -14.18 20.35 -0.61
C MET A 29 -12.92 20.86 0.10
N PRO A 30 -11.80 20.08 0.06
CA PRO A 30 -10.51 20.54 0.58
C PRO A 30 -9.99 21.76 -0.19
N THR A 31 -9.12 22.53 0.46
CA THR A 31 -8.28 23.52 -0.22
C THR A 31 -7.17 22.81 -0.98
N TYR A 32 -6.81 23.33 -2.16
CA TYR A 32 -5.73 22.84 -2.99
C TYR A 32 -4.85 23.98 -3.50
N GLY A 33 -3.53 23.74 -3.62
CA GLY A 33 -2.59 24.66 -4.25
C GLY A 33 -2.35 25.95 -3.46
N ALA A 34 -2.52 25.92 -2.14
CA ALA A 34 -2.16 27.04 -1.27
C ALA A 34 -0.65 27.29 -1.32
N ALA A 35 -0.23 28.50 -0.98
CA ALA A 35 1.18 28.91 -0.92
C ALA A 35 1.61 29.20 0.52
N ASN A 36 1.53 28.20 1.40
CA ASN A 36 1.88 28.33 2.80
C ASN A 36 3.41 28.30 3.01
N GLY A 37 4.16 27.70 2.07
CA GLY A 37 5.61 27.63 2.06
C GLY A 37 6.16 26.54 2.98
N LEU A 38 5.34 25.55 3.35
CA LEU A 38 5.76 24.41 4.17
C LEU A 38 6.35 23.31 3.27
N THR A 39 7.27 22.55 3.84
CA THR A 39 7.82 21.35 3.23
C THR A 39 7.62 20.16 4.17
N LEU A 40 7.68 18.94 3.65
CA LEU A 40 7.57 17.74 4.49
C LEU A 40 8.64 17.70 5.60
N ALA A 41 9.80 18.31 5.35
CA ALA A 41 10.88 18.38 6.33
C ALA A 41 10.53 19.22 7.57
N ASP A 42 9.66 20.20 7.41
CA ASP A 42 9.24 21.09 8.50
C ASP A 42 8.37 20.36 9.52
N LEU A 43 7.70 19.29 9.10
CA LEU A 43 6.81 18.47 9.94
C LEU A 43 7.47 17.19 10.48
N ARG A 44 8.78 17.02 10.29
CA ARG A 44 9.50 15.89 10.86
C ARG A 44 9.48 15.96 12.40
N GLY A 45 8.92 14.93 13.04
CA GLY A 45 8.77 14.86 14.49
C GLY A 45 7.54 15.58 15.05
N ALA A 46 6.70 16.16 14.17
CA ALA A 46 5.41 16.69 14.60
C ALA A 46 4.44 15.54 14.94
N ASP A 47 3.57 15.76 15.91
CA ASP A 47 2.51 14.82 16.25
C ASP A 47 1.54 14.66 15.10
N PHE A 48 0.85 13.50 15.02
CA PHE A 48 -0.11 13.23 13.94
C PHE A 48 -1.24 14.25 13.88
N ASP A 49 -1.67 14.78 15.04
CA ASP A 49 -2.74 15.76 15.16
C ASP A 49 -2.26 17.23 15.09
N ASP A 50 -0.98 17.48 14.78
CA ASP A 50 -0.48 18.84 14.62
C ASP A 50 -1.22 19.55 13.49
N PRO A 51 -1.79 20.76 13.72
CA PRO A 51 -2.57 21.46 12.71
C PRO A 51 -1.77 21.87 11.46
N GLN A 52 -0.44 21.92 11.53
CA GLN A 52 0.41 22.22 10.38
C GLN A 52 0.32 21.15 9.27
N TRP A 53 -0.14 19.92 9.60
CA TRP A 53 -0.44 18.92 8.57
C TRP A 53 -1.53 19.40 7.61
N GLU A 54 -2.55 20.08 8.12
CA GLU A 54 -3.61 20.62 7.26
C GLU A 54 -3.08 21.76 6.37
N GLU A 55 -2.19 22.60 6.89
CA GLU A 55 -1.55 23.66 6.11
C GLU A 55 -0.64 23.08 5.01
N LEU A 56 0.12 22.02 5.29
CA LEU A 56 0.95 21.32 4.29
C LEU A 56 0.07 20.69 3.19
N LEU A 57 -1.00 20.01 3.59
CA LEU A 57 -1.92 19.35 2.65
C LEU A 57 -2.65 20.35 1.74
N ASP A 58 -2.91 21.56 2.22
CA ASP A 58 -3.51 22.63 1.42
C ASP A 58 -2.61 23.07 0.23
N GLU A 59 -1.28 22.86 0.32
CA GLU A 59 -0.35 23.16 -0.77
C GLU A 59 -0.43 22.14 -1.91
N MET A 60 -0.86 20.92 -1.62
CA MET A 60 -0.97 19.85 -2.62
C MET A 60 -2.18 20.06 -3.54
N THR A 61 -2.09 19.51 -4.73
CA THR A 61 -3.21 19.40 -5.66
C THR A 61 -3.92 18.04 -5.49
N PHE A 62 -5.16 17.95 -5.99
CA PHE A 62 -5.86 16.67 -6.08
C PHE A 62 -5.03 15.62 -6.84
N ASP A 63 -4.39 16.03 -7.94
CA ASP A 63 -3.58 15.13 -8.77
C ASP A 63 -2.38 14.56 -8.02
N GLU A 64 -1.67 15.37 -7.25
CA GLU A 64 -0.55 14.92 -6.42
C GLU A 64 -1.01 13.96 -5.32
N MET A 65 -2.15 14.23 -4.68
CA MET A 65 -2.72 13.30 -3.69
C MET A 65 -3.16 11.98 -4.33
N ALA A 66 -3.83 12.06 -5.48
CA ALA A 66 -4.27 10.90 -6.24
C ALA A 66 -3.08 10.04 -6.72
N GLU A 67 -2.03 10.67 -7.22
CA GLU A 67 -0.80 10.00 -7.63
C GLU A 67 -0.11 9.31 -6.44
N LEU A 68 0.02 9.99 -5.31
CA LEU A 68 0.64 9.44 -4.10
C LEU A 68 -0.12 8.21 -3.58
N CYS A 69 -1.45 8.24 -3.62
CA CYS A 69 -2.30 7.14 -3.13
C CYS A 69 -2.49 6.00 -4.15
N SER A 70 -2.15 6.19 -5.43
CA SER A 70 -2.34 5.16 -6.46
C SER A 70 -1.05 4.47 -6.92
N GLN A 71 0.10 5.13 -6.77
CA GLN A 71 1.38 4.62 -7.28
C GLN A 71 2.29 4.12 -6.16
N GLY A 72 1.78 3.12 -5.40
CA GLY A 72 2.48 2.54 -4.25
C GLY A 72 3.34 1.32 -4.57
N TYR A 73 3.55 0.94 -5.84
CA TYR A 73 4.30 -0.28 -6.18
C TYR A 73 5.78 -0.16 -5.83
N HIS A 74 6.19 -0.85 -4.77
CA HIS A 74 7.57 -0.87 -4.27
C HIS A 74 8.21 0.53 -4.14
N SER A 75 7.41 1.55 -3.92
CA SER A 75 7.86 2.93 -3.83
C SER A 75 6.71 3.85 -3.41
N THR A 76 7.06 5.09 -3.11
CA THR A 76 6.10 6.20 -3.15
C THR A 76 6.67 7.32 -3.99
N VAL A 77 5.81 7.99 -4.73
CA VAL A 77 6.22 9.05 -5.66
C VAL A 77 6.77 10.28 -4.94
N ALA A 78 7.66 11.01 -5.61
CA ALA A 78 8.10 12.32 -5.14
C ALA A 78 7.02 13.37 -5.41
N ILE A 79 6.79 14.28 -4.45
CA ILE A 79 5.85 15.39 -4.59
C ILE A 79 6.64 16.70 -4.47
N SER A 80 6.74 17.42 -5.57
CA SER A 80 7.61 18.60 -5.65
C SER A 80 7.06 19.79 -4.87
N SER A 81 5.74 19.96 -4.80
CA SER A 81 5.08 21.08 -4.12
C SER A 81 5.48 21.18 -2.64
N ILE A 82 5.59 20.05 -1.95
CA ILE A 82 5.92 19.95 -0.54
C ILE A 82 7.32 19.37 -0.27
N ALA A 83 8.18 19.32 -1.29
CA ALA A 83 9.53 18.75 -1.22
C ALA A 83 9.61 17.33 -0.64
N LYS A 84 8.60 16.48 -0.88
CA LYS A 84 8.60 15.08 -0.51
C LYS A 84 9.48 14.27 -1.47
N PRO A 85 10.49 13.51 -1.00
CA PRO A 85 11.28 12.63 -1.86
C PRO A 85 10.47 11.39 -2.29
N ALA A 86 10.91 10.72 -3.35
CA ALA A 86 10.48 9.35 -3.63
C ALA A 86 11.10 8.40 -2.61
N THR A 87 10.44 7.25 -2.37
CA THR A 87 10.97 6.16 -1.54
C THR A 87 11.14 4.89 -2.36
N LYS A 88 11.89 3.95 -1.82
CA LYS A 88 12.01 2.59 -2.34
C LYS A 88 11.60 1.60 -1.26
N ASP A 89 10.76 0.68 -1.64
CA ASP A 89 10.28 -0.39 -0.79
C ASP A 89 10.65 -1.74 -1.40
N GLU A 90 11.05 -2.69 -0.58
CA GLU A 90 11.48 -4.00 -1.06
C GLU A 90 10.74 -5.14 -0.36
N ASN A 91 10.73 -6.31 -0.97
CA ASN A 91 10.17 -7.50 -0.35
C ASN A 91 11.07 -8.02 0.76
N GLY A 92 10.50 -8.74 1.69
CA GLY A 92 11.25 -9.58 2.59
C GLY A 92 10.51 -10.03 3.81
N PRO A 93 10.22 -11.33 3.96
CA PRO A 93 9.91 -11.87 5.29
C PRO A 93 11.16 -12.33 6.05
N VAL A 94 12.27 -12.56 5.35
CA VAL A 94 13.52 -13.11 5.90
C VAL A 94 14.71 -12.23 5.56
N GLY A 95 14.54 -10.92 5.66
CA GLY A 95 15.47 -9.91 5.22
C GLY A 95 15.13 -9.38 3.83
N ILE A 96 15.84 -8.34 3.42
CA ILE A 96 15.55 -7.63 2.17
C ILE A 96 15.85 -8.53 0.99
N THR A 97 14.83 -8.80 0.19
CA THR A 97 14.95 -9.60 -1.02
C THR A 97 14.71 -8.74 -2.24
N ARG A 98 15.51 -9.01 -3.27
CA ARG A 98 15.42 -8.34 -4.54
C ARG A 98 14.02 -8.41 -5.13
N THR A 99 13.47 -7.27 -5.55
CA THR A 99 12.24 -7.25 -6.32
C THR A 99 12.46 -7.85 -7.71
N PHE A 100 11.39 -8.26 -8.30
CA PHE A 100 11.26 -8.61 -9.70
C PHE A 100 11.82 -7.53 -10.65
N MET A 101 11.73 -6.26 -10.28
CA MET A 101 12.19 -5.11 -11.07
C MET A 101 13.71 -4.83 -10.99
N GLY A 102 14.44 -5.61 -10.23
CA GLY A 102 15.89 -5.65 -10.36
C GLY A 102 16.70 -4.62 -9.58
N SER A 103 16.54 -4.51 -8.28
CA SER A 103 17.59 -3.86 -7.48
C SER A 103 18.83 -4.77 -7.42
N ASP A 104 20.02 -4.20 -7.55
CA ASP A 104 21.30 -4.92 -7.37
C ASP A 104 21.67 -5.07 -5.88
N THR A 105 20.70 -4.85 -4.99
CA THR A 105 20.87 -4.85 -3.55
C THR A 105 21.26 -6.24 -3.06
N LYS A 106 22.43 -6.33 -2.44
CA LYS A 106 22.92 -7.53 -1.80
C LYS A 106 22.79 -7.37 -0.29
N CYS A 107 21.69 -7.91 0.26
CA CYS A 107 21.44 -7.94 1.69
C CYS A 107 21.62 -9.34 2.26
N MET A 108 21.74 -9.41 3.58
CA MET A 108 21.83 -10.67 4.30
C MET A 108 20.46 -11.39 4.24
N ALA A 109 20.49 -12.71 4.12
CA ALA A 109 19.32 -13.56 4.35
C ALA A 109 19.29 -13.99 5.81
N TYR A 110 18.13 -13.87 6.44
CA TYR A 110 17.87 -14.23 7.83
C TYR A 110 17.07 -15.54 7.91
N PRO A 111 16.94 -16.14 9.10
CA PRO A 111 16.13 -17.34 9.28
C PRO A 111 14.65 -17.12 8.90
N SER A 112 13.95 -18.19 8.51
CA SER A 112 12.51 -18.11 8.25
C SER A 112 11.72 -17.81 9.52
N CYS A 113 10.54 -17.20 9.37
CA CYS A 113 9.71 -16.78 10.51
C CYS A 113 9.39 -17.92 11.50
N PRO A 114 9.12 -19.17 11.09
CA PRO A 114 8.97 -20.28 12.05
C PRO A 114 10.22 -20.55 12.89
N VAL A 115 11.42 -20.40 12.32
CA VAL A 115 12.68 -20.56 13.06
C VAL A 115 12.85 -19.42 14.05
N MET A 116 12.51 -18.19 13.67
CA MET A 116 12.52 -17.04 14.57
C MET A 116 11.57 -17.28 15.76
N ALA A 117 10.33 -17.69 15.50
CA ALA A 117 9.34 -17.99 16.53
C ALA A 117 9.79 -19.12 17.46
N ALA A 118 10.43 -20.16 16.91
CA ALA A 118 10.95 -21.28 17.69
C ALA A 118 12.04 -20.90 18.70
N THR A 119 12.68 -19.74 18.56
CA THR A 119 13.62 -19.21 19.56
C THR A 119 12.92 -18.81 20.85
N MET A 120 11.63 -18.42 20.78
CA MET A 120 10.87 -17.84 21.90
C MET A 120 11.62 -16.67 22.58
N ASN A 121 12.44 -15.94 21.81
CA ASN A 121 13.34 -14.91 22.31
C ASN A 121 13.11 -13.60 21.55
N ALA A 122 12.21 -12.78 22.07
CA ALA A 122 11.85 -11.48 21.47
C ALA A 122 13.06 -10.52 21.36
N GLU A 123 13.92 -10.47 22.40
CA GLU A 123 15.13 -9.62 22.38
C GLU A 123 16.08 -9.99 21.24
N LEU A 124 16.27 -11.28 20.97
CA LEU A 124 17.11 -11.74 19.86
C LEU A 124 16.50 -11.30 18.51
N ILE A 125 15.18 -11.39 18.38
CA ILE A 125 14.48 -11.01 17.15
C ILE A 125 14.46 -9.50 16.95
N GLU A 126 14.32 -8.71 18.01
CA GLU A 126 14.45 -7.25 17.94
C GLU A 126 15.84 -6.83 17.44
N ARG A 127 16.91 -7.42 18.00
CA ARG A 127 18.27 -7.19 17.53
C ARG A 127 18.50 -7.64 16.08
N MET A 128 17.84 -8.71 15.65
CA MET A 128 17.86 -9.12 14.25
C MET A 128 17.15 -8.07 13.37
N GLY A 129 16.00 -7.55 13.81
CA GLY A 129 15.28 -6.46 13.16
C GLY A 129 16.15 -5.22 12.99
N GLU A 130 16.93 -4.83 14.01
CA GLU A 130 17.92 -3.75 13.90
C GLU A 130 18.91 -3.97 12.77
N GLN A 131 19.42 -5.21 12.60
CA GLN A 131 20.36 -5.54 11.53
C GLN A 131 19.70 -5.46 10.14
N ILE A 132 18.44 -5.91 10.01
CA ILE A 132 17.67 -5.74 8.77
C ILE A 132 17.50 -4.25 8.44
N GLY A 133 17.21 -3.42 9.44
CA GLY A 133 17.12 -1.97 9.27
C GLY A 133 18.44 -1.33 8.84
N ILE A 134 19.58 -1.79 9.38
CA ILE A 134 20.91 -1.35 8.96
C ILE A 134 21.21 -1.76 7.51
N ASP A 135 20.87 -2.99 7.12
CA ASP A 135 21.00 -3.46 5.74
C ASP A 135 20.18 -2.56 4.79
N ALA A 136 18.97 -2.17 5.20
CA ALA A 136 18.12 -1.27 4.43
C ALA A 136 18.72 0.13 4.24
N LEU A 137 19.28 0.72 5.30
CA LEU A 137 19.98 2.00 5.20
C LEU A 137 21.14 1.95 4.22
N HIS A 138 21.93 0.86 4.24
CA HIS A 138 23.03 0.65 3.28
C HIS A 138 22.54 0.47 1.85
N ALA A 139 21.35 -0.07 1.67
CA ALA A 139 20.74 -0.34 0.38
C ALA A 139 19.91 0.84 -0.17
N ASP A 140 19.76 1.92 0.59
CA ASP A 140 18.88 3.06 0.27
C ASP A 140 17.42 2.60 0.10
N ILE A 141 16.92 1.81 1.06
CA ILE A 141 15.55 1.29 1.11
C ILE A 141 14.87 1.86 2.35
N GLN A 142 13.64 2.32 2.20
CA GLN A 142 12.89 2.99 3.25
C GLN A 142 11.73 2.14 3.79
N GLY A 143 11.13 1.30 2.95
CA GLY A 143 10.02 0.43 3.29
C GLY A 143 10.32 -1.05 3.06
N LEU A 144 9.71 -1.93 3.86
CA LEU A 144 9.85 -3.37 3.71
C LEU A 144 8.48 -4.05 3.72
N TYR A 145 8.18 -4.84 2.70
CA TYR A 145 6.96 -5.67 2.61
C TYR A 145 7.10 -6.93 3.48
N ALA A 146 7.16 -6.70 4.76
CA ALA A 146 7.34 -7.66 5.84
C ALA A 146 7.08 -6.97 7.20
N PRO A 147 7.02 -7.76 8.30
CA PRO A 147 6.90 -9.20 8.35
C PRO A 147 5.49 -9.71 8.04
N GLY A 148 5.38 -11.00 7.71
CA GLY A 148 4.10 -11.70 7.65
C GLY A 148 3.69 -12.22 9.03
N VAL A 149 2.42 -12.06 9.42
CA VAL A 149 1.96 -12.47 10.76
C VAL A 149 0.65 -13.25 10.76
N ASN A 150 0.18 -13.67 9.58
CA ASN A 150 -0.95 -14.62 9.52
C ASN A 150 -0.60 -15.92 10.25
N ILE A 151 -1.61 -16.62 10.75
CA ILE A 151 -1.37 -17.83 11.55
C ILE A 151 -1.25 -19.08 10.68
N HIS A 152 -0.50 -20.07 11.14
CA HIS A 152 -0.40 -21.40 10.52
C HIS A 152 -1.69 -22.18 10.77
N ARG A 153 -2.72 -21.98 9.99
CA ARG A 153 -3.97 -22.72 10.12
C ARG A 153 -3.88 -24.12 9.51
N THR A 154 -3.10 -24.27 8.47
CA THR A 154 -2.89 -25.53 7.77
C THR A 154 -1.45 -25.66 7.30
N SER A 155 -0.91 -26.88 7.35
CA SER A 155 0.42 -27.18 6.81
C SER A 155 0.53 -27.04 5.28
N TYR A 156 -0.59 -26.95 4.59
CA TYR A 156 -0.65 -26.81 3.12
C TYR A 156 -0.59 -25.36 2.63
N CYS A 157 -0.56 -24.37 3.53
CA CYS A 157 -0.37 -22.98 3.10
C CYS A 157 1.07 -22.79 2.59
N GLY A 158 1.21 -22.40 1.34
CA GLY A 158 2.51 -22.23 0.67
C GLY A 158 3.38 -21.10 1.25
N ARG A 159 2.82 -20.24 2.10
CA ARG A 159 3.49 -19.08 2.70
C ARG A 159 3.78 -19.25 4.20
N ASN A 160 3.59 -20.44 4.77
CA ASN A 160 3.90 -20.67 6.19
C ASN A 160 5.36 -20.34 6.56
N TYR A 161 6.30 -20.37 5.62
CA TYR A 161 7.69 -20.02 5.86
C TYR A 161 7.91 -18.55 6.24
N GLU A 162 6.97 -17.65 5.87
CA GLU A 162 7.03 -16.22 6.19
C GLU A 162 6.06 -15.81 7.31
N TYR A 163 5.37 -16.76 7.92
CA TYR A 163 4.51 -16.59 9.08
C TYR A 163 5.11 -17.31 10.28
N TYR A 164 4.92 -16.81 11.49
CA TYR A 164 5.69 -17.26 12.65
C TYR A 164 5.20 -18.59 13.23
N SER A 165 3.90 -18.73 13.52
CA SER A 165 3.35 -19.85 14.26
C SER A 165 1.85 -20.04 14.03
N GLU A 166 1.31 -21.16 14.53
CA GLU A 166 -0.12 -21.35 14.76
C GLU A 166 -0.62 -20.64 16.04
N ASP A 167 0.29 -20.37 16.97
CA ASP A 167 0.00 -19.64 18.20
C ASP A 167 0.00 -18.14 17.94
N VAL A 168 -1.17 -17.52 18.21
CA VAL A 168 -1.40 -16.09 17.93
C VAL A 168 -0.58 -15.16 18.82
N MET A 169 -0.34 -15.57 20.07
CA MET A 169 0.43 -14.79 21.04
C MET A 169 1.92 -14.81 20.69
N LEU A 170 2.46 -16.01 20.39
CA LEU A 170 3.85 -16.16 19.95
C LEU A 170 4.08 -15.39 18.65
N SER A 171 3.18 -15.52 17.67
CA SER A 171 3.25 -14.80 16.40
C SER A 171 3.26 -13.29 16.62
N GLY A 172 2.33 -12.78 17.41
CA GLY A 172 2.21 -11.34 17.69
C GLY A 172 3.44 -10.78 18.41
N LEU A 173 3.92 -11.43 19.44
CA LEU A 173 5.07 -10.95 20.25
C LEU A 173 6.38 -10.98 19.45
N ILE A 174 6.62 -12.01 18.66
CA ILE A 174 7.84 -12.11 17.84
C ILE A 174 7.77 -11.10 16.67
N CYS A 175 6.60 -10.96 16.04
CA CYS A 175 6.38 -9.94 15.02
C CYS A 175 6.58 -8.52 15.58
N GLN A 176 6.05 -8.23 16.76
CA GLN A 176 6.24 -6.95 17.43
C GLN A 176 7.73 -6.64 17.63
N ALA A 177 8.51 -7.58 18.11
CA ALA A 177 9.94 -7.41 18.33
C ALA A 177 10.69 -7.13 17.01
N GLU A 178 10.39 -7.88 15.95
CA GLU A 178 10.98 -7.64 14.63
C GLU A 178 10.63 -6.26 14.09
N VAL A 179 9.36 -5.86 14.16
CA VAL A 179 8.88 -4.53 13.73
C VAL A 179 9.61 -3.42 14.48
N MET A 180 9.68 -3.50 15.81
CA MET A 180 10.37 -2.51 16.65
C MET A 180 11.85 -2.39 16.27
N GLY A 181 12.54 -3.52 16.09
CA GLY A 181 13.94 -3.54 15.69
C GLY A 181 14.17 -2.87 14.33
N ILE A 182 13.38 -3.22 13.30
CA ILE A 182 13.51 -2.65 11.97
C ILE A 182 13.21 -1.14 11.99
N GLN A 183 12.13 -0.74 12.64
CA GLN A 183 11.71 0.66 12.74
C GLN A 183 12.69 1.54 13.53
N SER A 184 13.44 0.96 14.47
CA SER A 184 14.48 1.68 15.23
C SER A 184 15.56 2.31 14.35
N GLN A 185 15.72 1.79 13.12
CA GLN A 185 16.66 2.30 12.11
C GLN A 185 16.01 3.28 11.12
N GLY A 186 14.75 3.66 11.34
CA GLY A 186 14.02 4.63 10.53
C GLY A 186 13.31 4.05 9.30
N MET A 187 13.24 2.74 9.16
CA MET A 187 12.37 2.11 8.17
C MET A 187 10.91 2.12 8.63
N TYR A 188 9.99 1.96 7.65
CA TYR A 188 8.62 1.52 7.91
C TYR A 188 8.42 0.12 7.34
N VAL A 189 7.59 -0.67 8.00
CA VAL A 189 7.34 -2.06 7.63
C VAL A 189 5.86 -2.30 7.41
N TYR A 190 5.54 -3.00 6.33
CA TYR A 190 4.16 -3.35 5.98
C TYR A 190 3.82 -4.71 6.57
N VAL A 191 3.35 -4.71 7.81
CA VAL A 191 2.90 -5.94 8.46
C VAL A 191 1.77 -6.57 7.64
N LYS A 192 1.90 -7.85 7.24
CA LYS A 192 1.04 -8.45 6.23
C LYS A 192 0.60 -9.88 6.59
N HIS A 193 -0.46 -10.39 5.96
CA HIS A 193 -1.44 -9.74 5.10
C HIS A 193 -2.73 -9.52 5.88
N PHE A 194 -3.12 -8.30 6.12
CA PHE A 194 -4.20 -7.90 7.01
C PHE A 194 -5.56 -7.98 6.30
N ALA A 195 -6.45 -8.95 6.61
CA ALA A 195 -6.27 -10.06 7.53
C ALA A 195 -6.93 -11.33 6.98
N LEU A 196 -6.80 -12.44 7.71
CA LEU A 196 -7.40 -13.75 7.41
C LEU A 196 -6.89 -14.40 6.11
N ASN A 197 -5.65 -14.15 5.71
CA ASN A 197 -5.00 -14.79 4.57
C ASN A 197 -4.20 -16.03 5.01
N ASP A 198 -4.91 -17.11 5.39
CA ASP A 198 -4.27 -18.32 5.93
C ASP A 198 -4.13 -19.44 4.91
N GLN A 199 -4.51 -19.19 3.67
CA GLN A 199 -4.30 -20.10 2.54
C GLN A 199 -4.07 -19.33 1.25
N GLU A 200 -3.28 -19.94 0.36
CA GLU A 200 -2.93 -19.32 -0.92
C GLU A 200 -3.83 -19.77 -2.08
N THR A 201 -4.51 -20.92 -1.93
CA THR A 201 -5.43 -21.40 -2.96
C THR A 201 -6.62 -20.46 -3.11
N LEU A 202 -6.81 -19.91 -4.32
CA LEU A 202 -7.87 -18.97 -4.66
C LEU A 202 -7.87 -17.68 -3.80
N ARG A 203 -6.70 -17.27 -3.30
CA ARG A 203 -6.55 -16.09 -2.41
C ARG A 203 -7.10 -14.80 -3.02
N HIS A 204 -7.06 -14.66 -4.35
CA HIS A 204 -7.59 -13.50 -5.05
C HIS A 204 -9.13 -13.49 -4.98
N GLY A 205 -9.66 -12.91 -3.92
CA GLY A 205 -11.09 -12.72 -3.73
C GLY A 205 -11.87 -13.86 -3.08
N MET A 206 -11.19 -14.87 -2.53
CA MET A 206 -11.83 -15.86 -1.67
C MET A 206 -12.58 -15.18 -0.54
N CYS A 207 -13.81 -15.65 -0.24
CA CYS A 207 -14.58 -15.17 0.89
C CYS A 207 -14.25 -15.99 2.14
N THR A 208 -13.81 -15.34 3.20
CA THR A 208 -13.52 -15.95 4.50
C THR A 208 -14.61 -15.59 5.49
N PHE A 209 -15.21 -16.60 6.11
CA PHE A 209 -16.28 -16.43 7.08
C PHE A 209 -15.88 -17.01 8.43
N ALA A 210 -15.97 -16.19 9.46
CA ALA A 210 -15.86 -16.60 10.86
C ALA A 210 -16.73 -15.67 11.73
N ASP A 211 -17.04 -16.10 12.95
CA ASP A 211 -17.65 -15.18 13.91
C ASP A 211 -16.66 -14.15 14.42
N GLU A 212 -17.17 -13.04 14.96
CA GLU A 212 -16.34 -11.91 15.37
C GLU A 212 -15.36 -12.30 16.48
N GLN A 213 -15.75 -13.14 17.43
CA GLN A 213 -14.86 -13.59 18.49
C GLN A 213 -13.68 -14.36 17.91
N THR A 214 -13.94 -15.29 17.00
CA THR A 214 -12.86 -16.05 16.32
C THR A 214 -11.94 -15.12 15.53
N ILE A 215 -12.51 -14.15 14.82
CA ILE A 215 -11.71 -13.17 14.06
C ILE A 215 -10.79 -12.39 15.01
N ARG A 216 -11.33 -11.84 16.10
CA ARG A 216 -10.57 -11.01 17.04
C ARG A 216 -9.51 -11.79 17.82
N GLU A 217 -9.89 -12.94 18.37
CA GLU A 217 -9.02 -13.69 19.26
C GLU A 217 -7.95 -14.52 18.52
N ASN A 218 -8.23 -14.99 17.29
CA ASN A 218 -7.30 -15.86 16.57
C ASN A 218 -6.63 -15.20 15.36
N TYR A 219 -7.30 -14.33 14.62
CA TYR A 219 -6.73 -13.78 13.39
C TYR A 219 -6.20 -12.35 13.54
N LEU A 220 -6.92 -11.50 14.25
CA LEU A 220 -6.51 -10.11 14.45
C LEU A 220 -5.51 -9.97 15.59
N LYS A 221 -5.57 -10.85 16.59
CA LYS A 221 -4.70 -10.77 17.78
C LYS A 221 -3.21 -10.74 17.43
N ALA A 222 -2.78 -11.53 16.44
CA ALA A 222 -1.40 -11.54 15.99
C ALA A 222 -0.95 -10.20 15.38
N PHE A 223 -1.87 -9.47 14.72
CA PHE A 223 -1.62 -8.14 14.16
C PHE A 223 -1.68 -7.02 15.21
N GLU A 224 -2.48 -7.19 16.24
CA GLU A 224 -2.64 -6.19 17.31
C GLU A 224 -1.29 -5.86 17.98
N TYR A 225 -0.46 -6.86 18.22
CA TYR A 225 0.83 -6.65 18.89
C TYR A 225 1.79 -5.76 18.10
N PRO A 226 2.08 -6.02 16.82
CA PRO A 226 2.97 -5.16 16.05
C PRO A 226 2.36 -3.81 15.69
N LEU A 227 1.04 -3.67 15.54
CA LEU A 227 0.41 -2.49 14.94
C LEU A 227 -0.17 -1.50 15.96
N SER A 228 -0.61 -1.99 17.14
CA SER A 228 -1.24 -1.12 18.14
C SER A 228 -0.28 -0.06 18.67
N ALA A 229 -0.76 1.19 18.79
CA ALA A 229 0.02 2.34 19.21
C ALA A 229 0.65 2.18 20.61
N ASP A 230 -0.01 1.42 21.50
CA ASP A 230 0.46 1.15 22.85
C ASP A 230 1.42 -0.06 22.93
N LYS A 231 1.74 -0.71 21.80
CA LYS A 231 2.58 -1.91 21.73
C LYS A 231 3.73 -1.75 20.75
N GLY A 232 3.63 -2.33 19.56
CA GLY A 232 4.67 -2.27 18.53
C GLY A 232 4.71 -0.97 17.74
N ASN A 233 3.60 -0.24 17.74
CA ASN A 233 3.45 1.03 17.02
C ASN A 233 3.96 0.94 15.57
N GLY A 234 3.51 -0.08 14.84
CA GLY A 234 3.88 -0.29 13.43
C GLY A 234 3.45 0.88 12.56
N HIS A 235 4.26 1.23 11.58
CA HIS A 235 4.05 2.42 10.75
C HIS A 235 3.31 2.14 9.44
N ALA A 236 3.25 0.88 9.00
CA ALA A 236 2.50 0.52 7.81
C ALA A 236 1.90 -0.88 7.92
N VAL A 237 0.87 -1.15 7.12
CA VAL A 237 0.21 -2.45 7.02
C VAL A 237 -0.12 -2.74 5.57
N MET A 238 -0.03 -4.03 5.16
CA MET A 238 -0.49 -4.46 3.85
C MET A 238 -1.78 -5.27 4.00
N THR A 239 -2.85 -4.82 3.33
CA THR A 239 -4.14 -5.52 3.35
C THR A 239 -4.13 -6.76 2.47
N ALA A 240 -4.93 -7.76 2.85
CA ALA A 240 -4.96 -9.04 2.16
C ALA A 240 -5.83 -9.03 0.88
N PHE A 241 -5.58 -9.98 -0.01
CA PHE A 241 -6.36 -10.18 -1.23
C PHE A 241 -7.79 -10.70 -0.97
N ASN A 242 -7.97 -11.50 0.06
CA ASN A 242 -9.24 -12.16 0.34
C ASN A 242 -10.32 -11.18 0.81
N ARG A 243 -11.56 -11.64 0.74
CA ARG A 243 -12.70 -10.98 1.35
C ARG A 243 -12.94 -11.52 2.75
N ILE A 244 -13.36 -10.65 3.67
CA ILE A 244 -13.88 -11.02 4.98
C ILE A 244 -15.39 -10.88 4.92
N GLY A 245 -16.11 -12.01 5.10
CA GLY A 245 -17.48 -12.08 4.62
C GLY A 245 -17.51 -11.88 3.11
N VAL A 246 -18.22 -10.86 2.66
CA VAL A 246 -18.35 -10.50 1.24
C VAL A 246 -17.52 -9.27 0.84
N VAL A 247 -16.91 -8.59 1.81
CA VAL A 247 -16.17 -7.35 1.57
C VAL A 247 -14.67 -7.63 1.49
N TRP A 248 -14.01 -7.13 0.45
CA TRP A 248 -12.57 -7.21 0.32
C TRP A 248 -11.86 -6.59 1.52
N ALA A 249 -10.82 -7.25 2.04
CA ALA A 249 -10.08 -6.79 3.22
C ALA A 249 -9.54 -5.36 3.05
N GLY A 250 -9.05 -5.01 1.86
CA GLY A 250 -8.56 -3.66 1.53
C GLY A 250 -9.64 -2.58 1.41
N ALA A 251 -10.93 -2.94 1.46
CA ALA A 251 -12.05 -2.00 1.45
C ALA A 251 -13.04 -2.26 2.59
N ASN A 252 -12.58 -2.93 3.65
CA ASN A 252 -13.40 -3.26 4.81
C ASN A 252 -13.27 -2.17 5.88
N GLN A 253 -14.25 -1.27 5.93
CA GLN A 253 -14.29 -0.16 6.87
C GLN A 253 -14.25 -0.64 8.33
N ASN A 254 -14.96 -1.72 8.68
CA ASN A 254 -14.93 -2.25 10.04
C ASN A 254 -13.52 -2.71 10.43
N LEU A 255 -12.82 -3.36 9.50
CA LEU A 255 -11.46 -3.82 9.73
C LEU A 255 -10.47 -2.65 9.85
N ILE A 256 -10.51 -1.70 8.90
CA ILE A 256 -9.50 -0.64 8.79
C ILE A 256 -9.83 0.55 9.69
N GLN A 257 -11.02 1.15 9.57
CA GLN A 257 -11.36 2.34 10.36
C GLN A 257 -11.68 2.00 11.81
N ASN A 258 -12.52 0.97 12.05
CA ASN A 258 -13.00 0.75 13.41
C ASN A 258 -11.96 -0.02 14.25
N VAL A 259 -11.41 -1.12 13.73
CA VAL A 259 -10.46 -1.94 14.51
C VAL A 259 -9.06 -1.35 14.45
N LEU A 260 -8.46 -1.30 13.24
CA LEU A 260 -7.06 -0.91 13.10
C LEU A 260 -6.81 0.53 13.61
N ARG A 261 -7.61 1.50 13.15
CA ARG A 261 -7.42 2.91 13.54
C ARG A 261 -8.12 3.26 14.84
N GLY A 262 -9.40 2.90 14.99
CA GLY A 262 -10.21 3.31 16.13
C GLY A 262 -9.85 2.59 17.44
N GLU A 263 -9.71 1.26 17.38
CA GLU A 263 -9.44 0.49 18.60
C GLU A 263 -7.94 0.40 18.92
N TRP A 264 -7.09 0.26 17.90
CA TRP A 264 -5.64 0.08 18.10
C TRP A 264 -4.83 1.38 18.01
N GLY A 265 -5.46 2.50 17.60
CA GLY A 265 -4.80 3.79 17.49
C GLY A 265 -3.72 3.86 16.40
N PHE A 266 -3.89 3.12 15.32
CA PHE A 266 -2.91 3.06 14.24
C PHE A 266 -2.95 4.31 13.36
N ASP A 267 -1.91 5.14 13.43
CA ASP A 267 -1.72 6.36 12.63
C ASP A 267 -0.88 6.13 11.36
N GLY A 268 -0.41 4.93 11.17
CA GLY A 268 0.33 4.51 9.98
C GLY A 268 -0.54 4.42 8.73
N PHE A 269 0.06 4.08 7.59
CA PHE A 269 -0.69 3.93 6.35
C PHE A 269 -0.90 2.47 5.93
N ALA A 270 -2.04 2.24 5.25
CA ALA A 270 -2.46 0.94 4.77
C ALA A 270 -2.29 0.86 3.25
N LEU A 271 -1.40 -0.03 2.81
CA LEU A 271 -1.17 -0.38 1.41
C LEU A 271 -2.02 -1.60 1.04
N THR A 272 -2.48 -1.73 -0.19
CA THR A 272 -3.05 -2.99 -0.69
C THR A 272 -1.94 -4.01 -0.93
N ASP A 273 -2.26 -5.31 -0.96
CA ASP A 273 -1.42 -6.28 -1.67
C ASP A 273 -1.47 -5.98 -3.18
N CYS A 274 -0.66 -6.64 -3.99
CA CYS A 274 -0.40 -6.31 -5.39
C CYS A 274 -1.67 -6.01 -6.19
N TRP A 275 -1.88 -4.72 -6.52
CA TRP A 275 -3.07 -4.26 -7.23
C TRP A 275 -3.21 -4.87 -8.62
N THR A 276 -2.10 -5.10 -9.32
CA THR A 276 -2.12 -5.72 -10.65
C THR A 276 -2.64 -7.15 -10.65
N ASP A 277 -2.66 -7.81 -9.48
CA ASP A 277 -3.22 -9.15 -9.32
C ASP A 277 -4.74 -9.14 -9.05
N ILE A 278 -5.27 -8.10 -8.41
CA ILE A 278 -6.66 -8.07 -7.96
C ILE A 278 -7.50 -6.91 -8.51
N GLY A 279 -6.89 -5.85 -9.01
CA GLY A 279 -7.63 -4.73 -9.59
C GLY A 279 -8.48 -5.13 -10.80
N PRO A 280 -9.49 -4.34 -11.17
CA PRO A 280 -10.37 -4.60 -12.31
C PRO A 280 -9.61 -4.79 -13.62
N ASP A 281 -8.50 -4.05 -13.77
CA ASP A 281 -7.61 -4.10 -14.94
C ASP A 281 -6.45 -5.10 -14.77
N GLY A 282 -6.43 -5.85 -13.66
CA GLY A 282 -5.39 -6.80 -13.32
C GLY A 282 -5.58 -8.18 -13.95
N ASN A 283 -4.59 -9.05 -13.71
CA ASN A 283 -4.54 -10.40 -14.28
C ASN A 283 -5.74 -11.30 -13.92
N SER A 284 -6.42 -11.01 -12.80
CA SER A 284 -7.54 -11.81 -12.30
C SER A 284 -8.91 -11.28 -12.73
N GLY A 285 -9.00 -10.05 -13.27
CA GLY A 285 -10.27 -9.42 -13.67
C GLY A 285 -11.28 -9.29 -12.52
N ASN A 286 -10.82 -9.20 -11.29
CA ASN A 286 -11.68 -9.13 -10.11
C ASN A 286 -12.27 -7.72 -9.98
N VAL A 287 -13.58 -7.62 -10.10
CA VAL A 287 -14.33 -6.37 -9.99
C VAL A 287 -14.72 -6.02 -8.53
N PHE A 288 -14.49 -6.92 -7.58
CA PHE A 288 -14.77 -6.65 -6.15
C PHE A 288 -13.74 -5.72 -5.49
N ALA A 289 -12.53 -5.62 -6.05
CA ALA A 289 -11.52 -4.68 -5.61
C ALA A 289 -11.79 -3.31 -6.24
N ASN A 290 -12.18 -2.35 -5.43
CA ASN A 290 -12.46 -0.99 -5.87
C ASN A 290 -11.54 -0.01 -5.12
N ALA A 291 -10.74 0.75 -5.87
CA ALA A 291 -9.75 1.68 -5.34
C ALA A 291 -10.38 2.80 -4.50
N ALA A 292 -11.47 3.41 -4.97
CA ALA A 292 -12.14 4.49 -4.25
C ALA A 292 -12.79 3.97 -2.96
N ARG A 293 -13.36 2.77 -2.99
CA ARG A 293 -13.89 2.13 -1.80
C ARG A 293 -12.80 1.84 -0.77
N SER A 294 -11.59 1.49 -1.21
CA SER A 294 -10.43 1.32 -0.32
C SER A 294 -10.10 2.62 0.42
N ILE A 295 -9.99 3.73 -0.30
CA ILE A 295 -9.74 5.06 0.29
C ILE A 295 -10.84 5.43 1.31
N LEU A 296 -12.11 5.27 0.95
CA LEU A 296 -13.24 5.56 1.86
C LEU A 296 -13.30 4.65 3.08
N ALA A 297 -12.81 3.42 2.95
CA ALA A 297 -12.70 2.47 4.06
C ALA A 297 -11.49 2.73 4.97
N GLY A 298 -10.64 3.72 4.65
CA GLY A 298 -9.44 4.07 5.40
C GLY A 298 -8.16 3.40 4.93
N GLY A 299 -8.17 2.75 3.75
CA GLY A 299 -6.98 2.38 3.02
C GLY A 299 -6.29 3.63 2.45
N ASP A 300 -5.00 3.56 2.14
CA ASP A 300 -4.23 4.75 1.81
C ASP A 300 -3.49 4.66 0.47
N SER A 301 -3.01 3.50 0.09
CA SER A 301 -2.23 3.35 -1.13
C SER A 301 -2.52 2.04 -1.84
N LEU A 302 -2.37 2.05 -3.15
CA LEU A 302 -2.47 0.85 -3.99
C LEU A 302 -1.06 0.35 -4.33
N ASP A 303 -0.80 -0.95 -4.14
CA ASP A 303 0.46 -1.59 -4.55
C ASP A 303 0.47 -1.83 -6.06
N GLY A 304 0.66 -0.77 -6.81
CA GLY A 304 0.85 -0.77 -8.24
C GLY A 304 -0.36 -0.38 -9.06
N THR A 305 -0.28 0.76 -9.69
CA THR A 305 -0.95 1.15 -10.93
C THR A 305 -0.31 2.42 -11.45
N PRO A 306 -0.03 2.54 -12.74
CA PRO A 306 0.41 3.80 -13.33
C PRO A 306 -0.74 4.80 -13.49
N ASP A 307 -1.99 4.36 -13.41
CA ASP A 307 -3.17 5.19 -13.59
C ASP A 307 -3.71 5.71 -12.26
N THR A 308 -4.36 6.87 -12.29
CA THR A 308 -5.03 7.46 -11.14
C THR A 308 -6.51 7.11 -11.18
N PRO A 309 -6.97 6.03 -10.50
CA PRO A 309 -8.35 5.53 -10.62
C PRO A 309 -9.38 6.43 -9.92
N TYR A 310 -9.01 7.66 -9.58
CA TYR A 310 -9.79 8.55 -8.73
C TYR A 310 -10.40 9.74 -9.47
N ASP A 311 -10.12 9.93 -10.76
CA ASP A 311 -10.56 11.11 -11.54
C ASP A 311 -12.06 11.34 -11.54
N SER A 312 -12.85 10.26 -11.56
CA SER A 312 -14.32 10.35 -11.52
C SER A 312 -14.89 10.85 -10.19
N TYR A 313 -14.07 10.96 -9.16
CA TYR A 313 -14.47 11.36 -7.80
C TYR A 313 -14.00 12.78 -7.42
N ARG A 314 -13.43 13.53 -8.36
CA ARG A 314 -12.91 14.90 -8.10
C ARG A 314 -13.95 15.86 -7.53
N ASP A 315 -15.20 15.67 -7.89
CA ASP A 315 -16.31 16.53 -7.48
C ASP A 315 -17.01 16.02 -6.19
N SER A 316 -16.60 14.88 -5.65
CA SER A 316 -17.10 14.33 -4.39
C SER A 316 -16.31 14.89 -3.21
N ALA A 317 -16.94 15.75 -2.41
CA ALA A 317 -16.31 16.29 -1.20
C ALA A 317 -15.94 15.19 -0.20
N THR A 318 -16.81 14.20 -0.04
CA THR A 318 -16.58 13.04 0.83
C THR A 318 -15.34 12.25 0.41
N PHE A 319 -15.21 11.95 -0.88
CA PHE A 319 -14.04 11.26 -1.39
C PHE A 319 -12.77 12.09 -1.27
N CYS A 320 -12.82 13.39 -1.61
CA CYS A 320 -11.67 14.29 -1.52
C CYS A 320 -11.14 14.42 -0.09
N GLN A 321 -12.02 14.45 0.91
CA GLN A 321 -11.63 14.42 2.32
C GLN A 321 -10.97 13.09 2.71
N ALA A 322 -11.51 11.96 2.26
CA ALA A 322 -10.92 10.65 2.52
C ALA A 322 -9.53 10.53 1.87
N LEU A 323 -9.38 10.97 0.62
CA LEU A 323 -8.10 10.99 -0.10
C LEU A 323 -7.05 11.87 0.62
N ARG A 324 -7.46 13.04 1.11
CA ARG A 324 -6.63 13.93 1.91
C ARG A 324 -6.15 13.25 3.20
N ASN A 325 -7.03 12.56 3.91
CA ASN A 325 -6.68 11.81 5.11
C ASN A 325 -5.70 10.66 4.81
N SER A 326 -5.88 9.96 3.69
CA SER A 326 -4.95 8.93 3.23
C SER A 326 -3.58 9.51 2.91
N THR A 327 -3.54 10.64 2.21
CA THR A 327 -2.32 11.39 1.93
C THR A 327 -1.59 11.76 3.22
N LYS A 328 -2.30 12.30 4.22
CA LYS A 328 -1.74 12.67 5.53
C LYS A 328 -1.01 11.51 6.19
N ARG A 329 -1.63 10.32 6.22
CA ARG A 329 -1.03 9.13 6.86
C ARG A 329 0.25 8.68 6.16
N ILE A 330 0.28 8.69 4.83
CA ILE A 330 1.49 8.38 4.08
C ILE A 330 2.59 9.41 4.39
N LEU A 331 2.27 10.69 4.34
CA LEU A 331 3.24 11.77 4.60
C LEU A 331 3.76 11.74 6.03
N TYR A 332 2.90 11.47 7.01
CA TYR A 332 3.28 11.35 8.42
C TYR A 332 4.34 10.28 8.64
N VAL A 333 4.13 9.09 8.11
CA VAL A 333 5.11 8.00 8.21
C VAL A 333 6.40 8.36 7.50
N GLN A 334 6.34 8.97 6.33
CA GLN A 334 7.53 9.30 5.56
C GLN A 334 8.34 10.45 6.15
N ALA A 335 7.68 11.47 6.70
CA ALA A 335 8.34 12.54 7.43
C ALA A 335 9.23 12.02 8.56
N ASN A 336 8.78 10.94 9.22
CA ASN A 336 9.44 10.34 10.37
C ASN A 336 10.34 9.13 10.01
N SER A 337 10.52 8.85 8.73
CA SER A 337 11.33 7.71 8.24
C SER A 337 12.71 8.13 7.76
N SER A 338 13.51 7.12 7.40
CA SER A 338 14.83 7.30 6.77
C SER A 338 14.76 8.00 5.40
N ALA A 339 13.58 8.08 4.77
CA ALA A 339 13.36 8.84 3.55
C ALA A 339 13.78 10.32 3.68
N MET A 340 13.67 10.87 4.88
CA MET A 340 14.02 12.26 5.17
C MET A 340 15.49 12.45 5.63
N ASN A 341 16.30 11.41 5.61
CA ASN A 341 17.71 11.55 5.98
C ASN A 341 18.47 12.44 4.99
N GLY A 342 19.12 13.48 5.51
CA GLY A 342 19.80 14.48 4.69
C GLY A 342 18.89 15.54 4.05
N ILE A 343 17.59 15.49 4.27
CA ILE A 343 16.61 16.48 3.80
C ILE A 343 16.27 17.42 4.96
N ALA A 344 16.38 18.72 4.70
CA ALA A 344 16.11 19.77 5.67
C ALA A 344 15.25 20.87 5.02
N GLY A 345 14.75 21.81 5.83
CA GLY A 345 14.02 22.98 5.31
C GLY A 345 14.81 23.70 4.23
N GLY A 346 14.14 24.05 3.14
CA GLY A 346 14.75 24.67 1.96
C GLY A 346 15.35 23.70 0.93
N THR A 347 15.35 22.37 1.18
CA THR A 347 15.70 21.38 0.17
C THR A 347 14.65 21.38 -0.94
N GLN A 348 15.09 21.34 -2.20
CA GLN A 348 14.21 21.23 -3.35
C GLN A 348 14.23 19.79 -3.88
N VAL A 349 13.08 19.17 -3.98
CA VAL A 349 12.89 17.89 -4.66
C VAL A 349 12.50 18.16 -6.12
N LYS A 350 13.22 17.55 -7.06
CA LYS A 350 12.94 17.68 -8.49
C LYS A 350 12.65 16.31 -9.07
N VAL A 351 11.50 16.16 -9.66
CA VAL A 351 11.19 14.98 -10.48
C VAL A 351 11.93 15.11 -11.81
N ILE A 352 12.80 14.17 -12.11
CA ILE A 352 13.61 14.15 -13.34
C ILE A 352 13.09 13.03 -14.23
N THR A 353 12.66 13.40 -15.43
CA THR A 353 12.34 12.40 -16.46
C THR A 353 13.58 11.61 -16.82
N SER A 354 13.55 10.30 -16.62
CA SER A 354 14.71 9.45 -16.90
C SER A 354 15.04 9.42 -18.42
N TRP A 355 16.29 9.17 -18.75
CA TRP A 355 16.73 9.13 -20.14
C TRP A 355 15.98 8.08 -20.98
N TRP A 356 15.61 6.96 -20.38
CA TRP A 356 14.87 5.91 -21.07
C TRP A 356 13.41 6.30 -21.32
N GLN A 357 12.76 7.06 -20.43
CA GLN A 357 11.44 7.63 -20.67
C GLN A 357 11.49 8.61 -21.85
N ILE A 358 12.50 9.48 -21.88
CA ILE A 358 12.71 10.40 -23.01
C ILE A 358 12.90 9.62 -24.32
N ALA A 359 13.69 8.54 -24.29
CA ALA A 359 13.89 7.68 -25.44
C ALA A 359 12.59 6.99 -25.90
N CYS A 360 11.77 6.51 -24.97
CA CYS A 360 10.46 5.94 -25.27
C CYS A 360 9.51 6.96 -25.91
N TYR A 361 9.43 8.16 -25.38
CA TYR A 361 8.62 9.23 -25.98
C TYR A 361 9.09 9.60 -27.38
N ALA A 362 10.40 9.72 -27.59
CA ALA A 362 10.96 10.00 -28.90
C ALA A 362 10.66 8.88 -29.91
N LEU A 363 10.79 7.62 -29.51
CA LEU A 363 10.48 6.44 -30.33
C LEU A 363 8.99 6.39 -30.69
N THR A 364 8.12 6.57 -29.71
CA THR A 364 6.66 6.59 -29.92
C THR A 364 6.25 7.69 -30.89
N THR A 365 6.83 8.88 -30.74
CA THR A 365 6.59 10.01 -31.64
C THR A 365 7.06 9.72 -33.06
N ALA A 366 8.26 9.12 -33.21
CA ALA A 366 8.78 8.71 -34.51
C ALA A 366 7.92 7.64 -35.19
N MET A 367 7.45 6.66 -34.43
CA MET A 367 6.55 5.61 -34.93
C MET A 367 5.19 6.19 -35.37
N ALA A 368 4.62 7.11 -34.60
CA ALA A 368 3.38 7.81 -34.96
C ALA A 368 3.56 8.59 -36.28
N ALA A 369 4.66 9.35 -36.44
CA ALA A 369 4.97 10.08 -37.66
C ALA A 369 5.13 9.14 -38.86
N LEU A 370 5.84 8.04 -38.71
CA LEU A 370 5.98 7.02 -39.77
C LEU A 370 4.62 6.41 -40.15
N THR A 371 3.75 6.14 -39.16
CA THR A 371 2.39 5.62 -39.42
C THR A 371 1.57 6.60 -40.27
N VAL A 372 1.61 7.89 -39.90
CA VAL A 372 0.94 8.95 -40.67
C VAL A 372 1.49 9.04 -42.11
N LEU A 373 2.80 9.00 -42.29
CA LEU A 373 3.45 9.00 -43.61
C LEU A 373 3.01 7.79 -44.42
N PHE A 374 3.00 6.62 -43.84
CA PHE A 374 2.53 5.38 -44.51
C PHE A 374 1.06 5.47 -44.94
N LEU A 375 0.22 6.03 -44.10
CA LEU A 375 -1.19 6.31 -44.43
C LEU A 375 -1.31 7.27 -45.62
N ILE A 376 -0.56 8.37 -45.62
CA ILE A 376 -0.55 9.36 -46.72
C ILE A 376 -0.10 8.68 -48.03
N PHE A 377 0.98 7.91 -47.99
CA PHE A 377 1.46 7.16 -49.19
C PHE A 377 0.42 6.15 -49.68
N THR A 378 -0.22 5.43 -48.77
CA THR A 378 -1.25 4.45 -49.11
C THR A 378 -2.47 5.11 -49.76
N ILE A 379 -2.93 6.23 -49.24
CA ILE A 379 -4.06 7.00 -49.79
C ILE A 379 -3.67 7.53 -51.14
N ARG A 380 -2.48 8.14 -51.32
CA ARG A 380 -1.99 8.67 -52.60
C ARG A 380 -1.87 7.54 -53.66
N ARG A 381 -1.35 6.43 -53.29
CA ARG A 381 -1.24 5.24 -54.18
C ARG A 381 -2.62 4.77 -54.62
N ARG A 382 -3.60 4.61 -53.74
CA ARG A 382 -4.97 4.21 -54.06
C ARG A 382 -5.68 5.24 -54.95
N SER A 383 -5.47 6.53 -54.75
CA SER A 383 -6.00 7.58 -55.58
C SER A 383 -5.39 7.54 -57.00
N TYR A 384 -4.09 7.27 -57.11
CA TYR A 384 -3.42 7.14 -58.41
C TYR A 384 -3.88 5.92 -59.18
N GLU A 385 -4.08 4.77 -58.52
CA GLU A 385 -4.61 3.55 -59.12
C GLU A 385 -6.07 3.71 -59.56
N LYS A 386 -6.91 4.49 -58.84
CA LYS A 386 -8.26 4.83 -59.25
C LYS A 386 -8.30 5.77 -60.46
N ALA A 387 -7.36 6.67 -60.62
CA ALA A 387 -7.30 7.60 -61.77
C ALA A 387 -6.78 6.94 -63.05
N ARG A 388 -6.21 5.75 -62.95
CA ARG A 388 -5.71 4.95 -64.11
C ARG A 388 -6.70 3.89 -64.63
N ARG A 389 -7.78 3.66 -63.89
CA ARG A 389 -8.93 2.84 -64.31
C ARG A 389 -10.02 3.75 -64.85
#